data_e1ecd402c5dfa8e356fb73b09dbae8a7
#
_entry.id   e1ecd402c5dfa8e356fb73b09dbae8a7
#
_cell.length_a   1.000
_cell.length_b   1.000
_cell.length_c   1.000
_cell.angle_alpha   90.00
_cell.angle_beta   90.00
_cell.angle_gamma   90.00
#
_symmetry.space_group_name_H-M   'P 1'
#
loop_
_entity.id
_entity.type
_entity.pdbx_description
1 polymer ?
#
loop_
_entity_poly.entity_id
_entity_poly.type
_entity_poly.pdbx_seq_one_letter_code
_entity_poly.pdbx_strand_id
1 'polypeptide(L)'
;TYYRTLNSRIDEIRQAYVTMDIPNYIILVHGLKSSSRAIGAYKLGDMAYGLELAGKAGDTDTIRHNTDAFLDYVTDIYNRLSQAFETNGYLEDASEEELVYMLTELKEYMGNNDIIMVNDIMEQLESVYVNDTAARLIKRISELSLQMEYGQCIELIDDYLI
;
A
#
# COMPACT_ATOMS: atom_id res chain seq x y z
N THR A 1 1.64 3.12 -5.37
CA THR A 1 3.09 3.20 -5.49
C THR A 1 3.76 3.27 -4.12
N TYR A 2 5.08 3.56 -3.96
CA TYR A 2 5.85 3.43 -2.68
C TYR A 2 5.11 3.95 -1.43
N TYR A 3 4.60 5.18 -1.49
CA TYR A 3 3.88 5.82 -0.37
C TYR A 3 2.67 4.99 0.10
N ARG A 4 1.88 4.42 -0.79
CA ARG A 4 0.67 3.65 -0.44
C ARG A 4 0.97 2.31 0.20
N THR A 5 2.04 1.65 -0.28
CA THR A 5 2.48 0.38 0.30
C THR A 5 3.21 0.58 1.63
N LEU A 6 3.64 1.81 1.95
CA LEU A 6 4.43 2.08 3.14
C LEU A 6 3.64 1.86 4.43
N ASN A 7 2.36 2.26 4.47
CA ASN A 7 1.52 2.07 5.65
C ASN A 7 1.30 0.57 5.95
N SER A 8 0.94 -0.22 4.93
CA SER A 8 0.83 -1.68 5.07
C SER A 8 2.15 -2.32 5.54
N ARG A 9 3.28 -1.86 5.01
CA ARG A 9 4.61 -2.34 5.41
C ARG A 9 4.95 -2.03 6.87
N ILE A 10 4.55 -0.86 7.38
CA ILE A 10 4.71 -0.50 8.79
C ILE A 10 3.98 -1.53 9.67
N ASP A 11 2.74 -1.84 9.35
CA ASP A 11 1.92 -2.78 10.12
C ASP A 11 2.47 -4.21 10.04
N GLU A 12 2.90 -4.67 8.87
CA GLU A 12 3.52 -5.98 8.68
C GLU A 12 4.82 -6.12 9.51
N ILE A 13 5.70 -5.10 9.47
CA ILE A 13 6.94 -5.08 10.26
C ILE A 13 6.64 -5.07 11.75
N ARG A 14 5.67 -4.26 12.18
CA ARG A 14 5.21 -4.21 13.58
C ARG A 14 4.71 -5.57 14.04
N GLN A 15 3.89 -6.23 13.23
CA GLN A 15 3.36 -7.56 13.55
C GLN A 15 4.48 -8.60 13.67
N ALA A 16 5.40 -8.66 12.71
CA ALA A 16 6.55 -9.58 12.74
C ALA A 16 7.45 -9.31 13.96
N TYR A 17 7.64 -8.04 14.33
CA TYR A 17 8.39 -7.64 15.53
C TYR A 17 7.70 -8.10 16.82
N VAL A 18 6.41 -7.84 16.98
CA VAL A 18 5.64 -8.20 18.20
C VAL A 18 5.58 -9.72 18.38
N THR A 19 5.44 -10.48 17.31
CA THR A 19 5.41 -11.94 17.34
C THR A 19 6.80 -12.58 17.37
N MET A 20 7.86 -11.78 17.27
CA MET A 20 9.25 -12.24 17.15
C MET A 20 9.47 -13.21 15.97
N ASP A 21 8.71 -13.03 14.89
CA ASP A 21 8.91 -13.74 13.63
C ASP A 21 10.12 -13.14 12.89
N ILE A 22 11.32 -13.48 13.37
CA ILE A 22 12.58 -12.93 12.86
C ILE A 22 12.81 -13.22 11.37
N PRO A 23 12.52 -14.45 10.84
CA PRO A 23 12.64 -14.69 9.40
C PRO A 23 11.80 -13.75 8.56
N ASN A 24 10.53 -13.53 8.88
CA ASN A 24 9.64 -12.62 8.17
C ASN A 24 10.07 -11.16 8.38
N TYR A 25 10.44 -10.78 9.60
CA TYR A 25 10.97 -9.45 9.92
C TYR A 25 12.16 -9.07 9.01
N ILE A 26 13.13 -9.96 8.81
CA ILE A 26 14.29 -9.75 7.94
C ILE A 26 13.84 -9.48 6.49
N ILE A 27 12.87 -10.23 5.97
CA ILE A 27 12.35 -10.07 4.60
C ILE A 27 11.71 -8.68 4.45
N LEU A 28 10.90 -8.27 5.41
CA LEU A 28 10.18 -7.00 5.38
C LEU A 28 11.12 -5.79 5.46
N VAL A 29 12.08 -5.79 6.40
CA VAL A 29 13.07 -4.69 6.51
C VAL A 29 14.01 -4.66 5.32
N HIS A 30 14.37 -5.81 4.72
CA HIS A 30 15.14 -5.89 3.49
C HIS A 30 14.40 -5.23 2.32
N GLY A 31 13.12 -5.52 2.15
CA GLY A 31 12.28 -4.90 1.12
C GLY A 31 12.19 -3.39 1.30
N LEU A 32 11.97 -2.93 2.54
CA LEU A 32 11.90 -1.51 2.85
C LEU A 32 13.24 -0.80 2.63
N LYS A 33 14.38 -1.41 2.99
CA LYS A 33 15.72 -0.91 2.67
C LYS A 33 15.88 -0.61 1.18
N SER A 34 15.52 -1.57 0.35
CA SER A 34 15.71 -1.49 -1.10
C SER A 34 14.84 -0.40 -1.72
N SER A 35 13.55 -0.37 -1.36
CA SER A 35 12.60 0.62 -1.87
C SER A 35 12.91 2.04 -1.37
N SER A 36 13.34 2.19 -0.10
CA SER A 36 13.72 3.49 0.47
C SER A 36 14.93 4.09 -0.23
N ARG A 37 15.96 3.28 -0.53
CA ARG A 37 17.14 3.74 -1.28
C ARG A 37 16.79 4.13 -2.71
N ALA A 38 15.89 3.41 -3.36
CA ALA A 38 15.45 3.71 -4.72
C ALA A 38 14.80 5.09 -4.86
N ILE A 39 14.14 5.60 -3.80
CA ILE A 39 13.53 6.93 -3.77
C ILE A 39 14.42 8.00 -3.10
N GLY A 40 15.66 7.68 -2.75
CA GLY A 40 16.60 8.62 -2.11
C GLY A 40 16.43 8.77 -0.59
N ALA A 41 15.57 7.98 0.06
CA ALA A 41 15.41 7.97 1.52
C ALA A 41 16.53 7.16 2.20
N TYR A 42 17.78 7.60 1.99
CA TYR A 42 18.98 6.85 2.40
C TYR A 42 19.04 6.57 3.89
N LYS A 43 18.68 7.55 4.74
CA LYS A 43 18.68 7.35 6.20
C LYS A 43 17.74 6.21 6.62
N LEU A 44 16.53 6.16 6.04
CA LEU A 44 15.59 5.07 6.28
C LEU A 44 16.17 3.73 5.79
N GLY A 45 16.78 3.73 4.60
CA GLY A 45 17.44 2.56 4.04
C GLY A 45 18.59 2.04 4.93
N ASP A 46 19.33 2.93 5.58
CA ASP A 46 20.45 2.55 6.46
C ASP A 46 19.96 2.02 7.83
N MET A 47 18.88 2.59 8.38
CA MET A 47 18.23 2.05 9.58
C MET A 47 17.68 0.63 9.30
N ALA A 48 16.98 0.44 8.18
CA ALA A 48 16.49 -0.87 7.76
C ALA A 48 17.63 -1.88 7.55
N TYR A 49 18.75 -1.44 7.00
CA TYR A 49 19.93 -2.29 6.81
C TYR A 49 20.55 -2.75 8.14
N GLY A 50 20.64 -1.85 9.12
CA GLY A 50 21.11 -2.21 10.47
C GLY A 50 20.24 -3.29 11.12
N LEU A 51 18.90 -3.16 11.00
CA LEU A 51 17.96 -4.14 11.51
C LEU A 51 18.00 -5.48 10.75
N GLU A 52 18.20 -5.44 9.42
CA GLU A 52 18.41 -6.65 8.62
C GLU A 52 19.66 -7.42 9.06
N LEU A 53 20.77 -6.72 9.32
CA LEU A 53 22.02 -7.33 9.81
C LEU A 53 21.83 -7.93 11.19
N ALA A 54 21.17 -7.21 12.11
CA ALA A 54 20.88 -7.70 13.45
C ALA A 54 20.03 -8.98 13.39
N GLY A 55 18.99 -9.01 12.53
CA GLY A 55 18.15 -10.18 12.33
C GLY A 55 18.95 -11.38 11.83
N LYS A 56 19.79 -11.18 10.81
CA LYS A 56 20.66 -12.24 10.25
C LYS A 56 21.70 -12.76 11.25
N ALA A 57 22.15 -11.90 12.15
CA ALA A 57 23.08 -12.29 13.23
C ALA A 57 22.38 -12.94 14.44
N GLY A 58 21.06 -12.96 14.49
CA GLY A 58 20.29 -13.40 15.65
C GLY A 58 20.37 -12.45 16.85
N ASP A 59 20.78 -11.19 16.62
CA ASP A 59 20.89 -10.15 17.64
C ASP A 59 19.49 -9.54 17.92
N THR A 60 18.72 -10.24 18.72
CA THR A 60 17.37 -9.84 19.11
C THR A 60 17.37 -8.61 20.02
N ASP A 61 18.44 -8.32 20.74
CA ASP A 61 18.55 -7.16 21.63
C ASP A 61 18.65 -5.89 20.80
N THR A 62 19.46 -5.87 19.75
CA THR A 62 19.52 -4.76 18.79
C THR A 62 18.17 -4.57 18.08
N ILE A 63 17.46 -5.63 17.71
CA ILE A 63 16.12 -5.52 17.13
C ILE A 63 15.16 -4.84 18.11
N ARG A 64 15.08 -5.32 19.34
CA ARG A 64 14.20 -4.76 20.38
C ARG A 64 14.50 -3.30 20.69
N HIS A 65 15.77 -2.93 20.68
CA HIS A 65 16.18 -1.56 21.03
C HIS A 65 15.91 -0.55 19.91
N ASN A 66 15.96 -0.98 18.65
CA ASN A 66 15.95 -0.04 17.52
C ASN A 66 14.67 -0.09 16.68
N THR A 67 13.83 -1.13 16.80
CA THR A 67 12.64 -1.27 15.93
C THR A 67 11.61 -0.17 16.18
N ASP A 68 11.35 0.20 17.42
CA ASP A 68 10.35 1.25 17.71
C ASP A 68 10.78 2.60 17.11
N ALA A 69 12.03 3.01 17.32
CA ALA A 69 12.56 4.25 16.72
C ALA A 69 12.57 4.20 15.18
N PHE A 70 12.80 3.03 14.61
CA PHE A 70 12.70 2.82 13.17
C PHE A 70 11.27 2.97 12.66
N LEU A 71 10.29 2.35 13.32
CA LEU A 71 8.87 2.44 12.97
C LEU A 71 8.34 3.86 13.11
N ASP A 72 8.76 4.58 14.15
CA ASP A 72 8.41 6.00 14.34
C ASP A 72 8.95 6.86 13.19
N TYR A 73 10.19 6.60 12.75
CA TYR A 73 10.79 7.33 11.64
C TYR A 73 10.13 7.03 10.30
N VAL A 74 9.77 5.77 10.04
CA VAL A 74 9.00 5.38 8.84
C VAL A 74 7.64 6.06 8.84
N THR A 75 6.96 6.09 10.00
CA THR A 75 5.65 6.73 10.16
C THR A 75 5.74 8.25 9.93
N ASP A 76 6.78 8.91 10.41
CA ASP A 76 7.02 10.35 10.15
C ASP A 76 7.19 10.60 8.64
N ILE A 77 7.98 9.79 7.95
CA ILE A 77 8.15 9.89 6.49
C ILE A 77 6.80 9.67 5.79
N TYR A 78 6.03 8.66 6.18
CA TYR A 78 4.71 8.40 5.62
C TYR A 78 3.80 9.62 5.78
N ASN A 79 3.70 10.19 6.97
CA ASN A 79 2.85 11.35 7.25
C ASN A 79 3.28 12.59 6.45
N ARG A 80 4.57 12.82 6.31
CA ARG A 80 5.10 13.95 5.51
C ARG A 80 4.85 13.78 4.02
N LEU A 81 4.97 12.56 3.51
CA LEU A 81 4.62 12.25 2.13
C LEU A 81 3.12 12.41 1.91
N SER A 82 2.28 11.90 2.82
CA SER A 82 0.83 12.06 2.80
C SER A 82 0.44 13.54 2.68
N GLN A 83 0.95 14.35 3.60
CA GLN A 83 0.71 15.81 3.58
C GLN A 83 1.19 16.47 2.28
N ALA A 84 2.36 16.07 1.76
CA ALA A 84 2.90 16.64 0.53
C ALA A 84 2.04 16.26 -0.68
N PHE A 85 1.51 15.06 -0.74
CA PHE A 85 0.61 14.62 -1.80
C PHE A 85 -0.76 15.30 -1.69
N GLU A 86 -1.30 15.43 -0.48
CA GLU A 86 -2.57 16.15 -0.23
C GLU A 86 -2.46 17.64 -0.55
N THR A 87 -1.32 18.29 -0.20
CA THR A 87 -1.10 19.73 -0.39
C THR A 87 -0.76 20.10 -1.84
N ASN A 88 -0.13 19.20 -2.60
CA ASN A 88 0.30 19.46 -3.98
C ASN A 88 -0.69 19.00 -5.05
N GLY A 89 -1.89 18.52 -4.68
CA GLY A 89 -2.92 18.15 -5.64
C GLY A 89 -2.54 16.99 -6.57
N TYR A 90 -1.61 16.12 -6.15
CA TYR A 90 -1.25 14.91 -6.92
C TYR A 90 -2.27 13.77 -6.78
N LEU A 91 -3.26 13.94 -5.90
CA LEU A 91 -4.51 13.21 -5.96
C LEU A 91 -5.53 14.21 -6.50
N GLU A 92 -5.78 14.20 -7.79
CA GLU A 92 -6.92 14.92 -8.35
C GLU A 92 -8.17 14.34 -7.67
N ASP A 93 -9.04 15.24 -7.15
CA ASP A 93 -10.37 14.85 -6.73
C ASP A 93 -11.07 14.28 -7.98
N ALA A 94 -11.29 12.96 -8.01
CA ALA A 94 -12.11 12.42 -9.08
C ALA A 94 -13.51 12.98 -8.94
N SER A 95 -13.99 13.62 -9.99
CA SER A 95 -15.41 13.98 -10.06
C SER A 95 -16.27 12.72 -10.00
N GLU A 96 -17.50 12.85 -9.54
CA GLU A 96 -18.43 11.72 -9.50
C GLU A 96 -18.60 11.08 -10.89
N GLU A 97 -18.58 11.90 -11.95
CA GLU A 97 -18.65 11.43 -13.33
C GLU A 97 -17.43 10.62 -13.75
N GLU A 98 -16.22 11.03 -13.38
CA GLU A 98 -14.98 10.29 -13.65
C GLU A 98 -14.92 8.98 -12.87
N LEU A 99 -15.36 8.97 -11.61
CA LEU A 99 -15.43 7.74 -10.81
C LEU A 99 -16.41 6.73 -11.43
N VAL A 100 -17.61 7.19 -11.82
CA VAL A 100 -18.62 6.36 -12.49
C VAL A 100 -18.06 5.79 -13.79
N TYR A 101 -17.36 6.62 -14.58
CA TYR A 101 -16.71 6.18 -15.81
C TYR A 101 -15.68 5.07 -15.56
N MET A 102 -14.74 5.29 -14.64
CA MET A 102 -13.70 4.29 -14.30
C MET A 102 -14.30 2.98 -13.76
N LEU A 103 -15.31 3.06 -12.89
CA LEU A 103 -15.99 1.86 -12.38
C LEU A 103 -16.73 1.10 -13.48
N THR A 104 -17.32 1.81 -14.45
CA THR A 104 -17.99 1.21 -15.59
C THR A 104 -17.00 0.48 -16.51
N GLU A 105 -15.86 1.09 -16.83
CA GLU A 105 -14.79 0.45 -17.59
C GLU A 105 -14.22 -0.76 -16.85
N LEU A 106 -13.96 -0.64 -15.55
CA LEU A 106 -13.48 -1.75 -14.72
C LEU A 106 -14.42 -2.95 -14.80
N LYS A 107 -15.72 -2.71 -14.67
CA LYS A 107 -16.76 -3.74 -14.79
C LYS A 107 -16.71 -4.43 -16.15
N GLU A 108 -16.57 -3.69 -17.25
CA GLU A 108 -16.49 -4.24 -18.60
C GLU A 108 -15.24 -5.13 -18.76
N TYR A 109 -14.06 -4.66 -18.33
CA TYR A 109 -12.82 -5.43 -18.41
C TYR A 109 -12.86 -6.68 -17.52
N MET A 110 -13.46 -6.61 -16.33
CA MET A 110 -13.68 -7.77 -15.48
C MET A 110 -14.60 -8.80 -16.14
N GLY A 111 -15.68 -8.36 -16.79
CA GLY A 111 -16.61 -9.21 -17.54
C GLY A 111 -15.93 -9.93 -18.72
N ASN A 112 -14.94 -9.31 -19.34
CA ASN A 112 -14.15 -9.84 -20.44
C ASN A 112 -12.91 -10.64 -19.98
N ASN A 113 -12.65 -10.74 -18.67
CA ASN A 113 -11.42 -11.30 -18.08
C ASN A 113 -10.13 -10.68 -18.62
N ASP A 114 -10.15 -9.39 -18.95
CA ASP A 114 -8.97 -8.64 -19.38
C ASP A 114 -8.14 -8.18 -18.18
N ILE A 115 -7.29 -9.09 -17.68
CA ILE A 115 -6.48 -8.88 -16.47
C ILE A 115 -5.57 -7.65 -16.58
N ILE A 116 -5.07 -7.35 -17.79
CA ILE A 116 -4.15 -6.21 -17.99
C ILE A 116 -4.92 -4.91 -17.77
N MET A 117 -6.06 -4.75 -18.41
CA MET A 117 -6.89 -3.56 -18.28
C MET A 117 -7.52 -3.43 -16.88
N VAL A 118 -7.90 -4.54 -16.26
CA VAL A 118 -8.37 -4.55 -14.85
C VAL A 118 -7.30 -3.96 -13.92
N ASN A 119 -6.04 -4.40 -14.05
CA ASN A 119 -4.95 -3.88 -13.22
C ASN A 119 -4.68 -2.40 -13.50
N ASP A 120 -4.71 -1.96 -14.77
CA ASP A 120 -4.50 -0.57 -15.15
C ASP A 120 -5.58 0.36 -14.57
N ILE A 121 -6.85 0.01 -14.71
CA ILE A 121 -7.95 0.79 -14.14
C ILE A 121 -7.94 0.74 -12.59
N MET A 122 -7.60 -0.38 -11.98
CA MET A 122 -7.46 -0.46 -10.52
C MET A 122 -6.34 0.47 -10.02
N GLU A 123 -5.19 0.55 -10.71
CA GLU A 123 -4.11 1.49 -10.38
C GLU A 123 -4.58 2.95 -10.49
N GLN A 124 -5.38 3.28 -11.50
CA GLN A 124 -5.97 4.60 -11.66
C GLN A 124 -6.95 4.91 -10.51
N LEU A 125 -7.91 4.03 -10.21
CA LEU A 125 -8.88 4.19 -9.11
C LEU A 125 -8.20 4.34 -7.75
N GLU A 126 -7.13 3.60 -7.51
CA GLU A 126 -6.32 3.75 -6.30
C GLU A 126 -5.48 5.03 -6.30
N SER A 127 -5.36 5.75 -7.43
CA SER A 127 -4.59 6.99 -7.58
C SER A 127 -5.37 8.27 -7.38
N VAL A 128 -6.68 8.23 -7.38
CA VAL A 128 -7.53 9.42 -7.22
C VAL A 128 -8.07 9.54 -5.79
N TYR A 129 -8.33 10.77 -5.36
CA TYR A 129 -9.05 11.01 -4.11
C TYR A 129 -10.55 10.86 -4.35
N VAL A 130 -11.21 10.10 -3.50
CA VAL A 130 -12.65 9.85 -3.55
C VAL A 130 -13.24 9.94 -2.15
N ASN A 131 -14.56 10.10 -2.05
CA ASN A 131 -15.26 10.10 -0.76
C ASN A 131 -15.11 8.75 -0.02
N ASP A 132 -15.38 8.74 1.28
CA ASP A 132 -15.21 7.57 2.15
C ASP A 132 -16.00 6.33 1.70
N THR A 133 -17.14 6.52 1.03
CA THR A 133 -17.96 5.41 0.53
C THR A 133 -17.29 4.75 -0.67
N ALA A 134 -16.84 5.55 -1.63
CA ALA A 134 -16.11 5.07 -2.80
C ALA A 134 -14.75 4.46 -2.41
N ALA A 135 -14.04 5.04 -1.45
CA ALA A 135 -12.78 4.50 -0.96
C ALA A 135 -12.93 3.09 -0.36
N ARG A 136 -14.01 2.86 0.41
CA ARG A 136 -14.33 1.52 0.93
C ARG A 136 -14.70 0.52 -0.16
N LEU A 137 -15.45 0.97 -1.17
CA LEU A 137 -15.79 0.17 -2.33
C LEU A 137 -14.53 -0.24 -3.10
N ILE A 138 -13.68 0.72 -3.48
CA ILE A 138 -12.43 0.47 -4.23
C ILE A 138 -11.53 -0.50 -3.48
N LYS A 139 -11.37 -0.31 -2.16
CA LYS A 139 -10.60 -1.25 -1.33
C LYS A 139 -11.16 -2.66 -1.39
N ARG A 140 -12.49 -2.82 -1.28
CA ARG A 140 -13.12 -4.15 -1.33
C ARG A 140 -12.98 -4.79 -2.71
N ILE A 141 -13.13 -4.01 -3.77
CA ILE A 141 -12.90 -4.48 -5.14
C ILE A 141 -11.45 -4.91 -5.33
N SER A 142 -10.47 -4.15 -4.82
CA SER A 142 -9.05 -4.49 -4.89
C SER A 142 -8.75 -5.85 -4.22
N GLU A 143 -9.28 -6.08 -3.01
CA GLU A 143 -9.14 -7.35 -2.30
C GLU A 143 -9.72 -8.54 -3.08
N LEU A 144 -10.89 -8.39 -3.69
CA LEU A 144 -11.57 -9.44 -4.46
C LEU A 144 -10.91 -9.66 -5.83
N SER A 145 -10.45 -8.60 -6.47
CA SER A 145 -9.74 -8.65 -7.75
C SER A 145 -8.45 -9.45 -7.65
N LEU A 146 -7.70 -9.32 -6.55
CA LEU A 146 -6.51 -10.14 -6.26
C LEU A 146 -6.83 -11.63 -6.15
N GLN A 147 -8.07 -11.99 -5.80
CA GLN A 147 -8.56 -13.36 -5.72
C GLN A 147 -9.24 -13.81 -7.03
N MET A 148 -9.26 -12.95 -8.05
CA MET A 148 -9.96 -13.15 -9.33
C MET A 148 -11.48 -13.36 -9.18
N GLU A 149 -12.08 -12.87 -8.10
CA GLU A 149 -13.51 -12.95 -7.80
C GLU A 149 -14.28 -11.82 -8.53
N TYR A 150 -14.09 -11.73 -9.85
CA TYR A 150 -14.64 -10.64 -10.68
C TYR A 150 -16.18 -10.56 -10.67
N GLY A 151 -16.87 -11.69 -10.50
CA GLY A 151 -18.33 -11.69 -10.35
C GLY A 151 -18.80 -10.87 -9.14
N GLN A 152 -18.15 -11.03 -7.99
CA GLN A 152 -18.45 -10.28 -6.79
C GLN A 152 -18.05 -8.79 -6.92
N CYS A 153 -16.97 -8.50 -7.64
CA CYS A 153 -16.57 -7.11 -7.92
C CYS A 153 -17.64 -6.40 -8.76
N ILE A 154 -18.16 -7.07 -9.80
CA ILE A 154 -19.21 -6.54 -10.68
C ILE A 154 -20.49 -6.23 -9.89
N GLU A 155 -20.92 -7.15 -9.03
CA GLU A 155 -22.09 -6.95 -8.15
C GLU A 155 -21.92 -5.70 -7.25
N LEU A 156 -20.74 -5.54 -6.63
CA LEU A 156 -20.44 -4.37 -5.79
C LEU A 156 -20.45 -3.06 -6.58
N ILE A 157 -19.96 -3.07 -7.82
CA ILE A 157 -19.97 -1.90 -8.70
C ILE A 157 -21.41 -1.57 -9.08
N ASP A 158 -22.21 -2.56 -9.44
CA ASP A 158 -23.61 -2.36 -9.82
C ASP A 158 -24.43 -1.78 -8.66
N ASP A 159 -24.22 -2.29 -7.44
CA ASP A 159 -24.88 -1.75 -6.24
C ASP A 159 -24.49 -0.29 -5.93
N TYR A 160 -23.30 0.12 -6.31
CA TYR A 160 -22.83 1.50 -6.11
C TYR A 160 -23.35 2.47 -7.18
N LEU A 161 -23.56 1.99 -8.41
CA LEU A 161 -23.99 2.82 -9.55
C LEU A 161 -25.53 3.04 -9.63
N ILE A 162 -26.30 2.41 -8.74
CA ILE A 162 -27.78 2.61 -8.62
C ILE A 162 -28.10 3.83 -7.81
#